data_7a5691d1cbdea068916f344734eaaa17
#
_entry.id   7a5691d1cbdea068916f344734eaaa17
#
_cell.length_a   1.000
_cell.length_b   1.000
_cell.length_c   1.000
_cell.angle_alpha   90.00
_cell.angle_beta   90.00
_cell.angle_gamma   90.00
#
_symmetry.space_group_name_H-M   'P 1'
#
loop_
_entity.id
_entity.type
_entity.pdbx_description
1 polymer ?
#
loop_
_entity_poly.entity_id
_entity_poly.type
_entity_poly.pdbx_seq_one_letter_code
_entity_poly.pdbx_strand_id
1 'polypeptide(L)'
;IDTNAYLILQLVSTVIGVALFREKLVEGFKNFIKRPFIRDLAIAYALRIGLAIAVAQLIGEVTSDNQEQIENMMSVNNAVTMFVLVCVVAPILEELVFREAIIGSFKKSLNIHVLTFISAFLFILLHSLSKDAGGIDWMASLMYVPLTIPIVGMYRYYNNNIFASISIHFINNFIAFLFLLNQ
;
A
#
# COMPACT_ATOMS: atom_id res chain seq x y z
N ILE A 1 14.87 9.55 -11.68
CA ILE A 1 15.82 8.89 -10.76
C ILE A 1 16.28 7.62 -11.45
N ASP A 2 17.60 7.34 -11.40
CA ASP A 2 18.13 6.06 -11.87
C ASP A 2 17.47 4.90 -11.11
N THR A 3 17.05 3.86 -11.82
CA THR A 3 16.32 2.71 -11.24
C THR A 3 17.12 2.05 -10.13
N ASN A 4 18.43 1.92 -10.27
CA ASN A 4 19.28 1.35 -9.22
C ASN A 4 19.32 2.21 -7.96
N ALA A 5 19.39 3.55 -8.12
CA ALA A 5 19.33 4.47 -6.99
C ALA A 5 17.98 4.41 -6.28
N TYR A 6 16.89 4.27 -7.03
CA TYR A 6 15.55 4.07 -6.46
C TYR A 6 15.44 2.75 -5.66
N LEU A 7 15.93 1.64 -6.22
CA LEU A 7 15.97 0.34 -5.56
C LEU A 7 16.76 0.39 -4.26
N ILE A 8 17.95 0.97 -4.28
CA ILE A 8 18.80 1.11 -3.08
C ILE A 8 18.08 1.95 -2.02
N LEU A 9 17.49 3.08 -2.41
CA LEU A 9 16.76 3.95 -1.49
C LEU A 9 15.59 3.22 -0.83
N GLN A 10 14.80 2.49 -1.60
CA GLN A 10 13.68 1.69 -1.11
C GLN A 10 14.15 0.61 -0.12
N LEU A 11 15.19 -0.15 -0.46
CA LEU A 11 15.74 -1.19 0.41
C LEU A 11 16.30 -0.62 1.71
N VAL A 12 17.11 0.43 1.63
CA VAL A 12 17.68 1.09 2.83
C VAL A 12 16.58 1.65 3.72
N SER A 13 15.59 2.33 3.15
CA SER A 13 14.45 2.86 3.90
C SER A 13 13.63 1.76 4.56
N THR A 14 13.43 0.62 3.88
CA THR A 14 12.73 -0.53 4.44
C THR A 14 13.50 -1.17 5.59
N VAL A 15 14.81 -1.34 5.45
CA VAL A 15 15.67 -1.85 6.54
C VAL A 15 15.62 -0.94 7.76
N ILE A 16 15.71 0.37 7.58
CA ILE A 16 15.58 1.35 8.66
C ILE A 16 14.19 1.26 9.30
N GLY A 17 13.13 1.23 8.51
CA GLY A 17 11.76 1.10 9.01
C GLY A 17 11.53 -0.18 9.80
N VAL A 18 12.00 -1.33 9.30
CA VAL A 18 11.94 -2.62 9.99
C VAL A 18 12.73 -2.57 11.32
N ALA A 19 13.90 -1.95 11.34
CA ALA A 19 14.69 -1.80 12.56
C ALA A 19 13.98 -0.93 13.61
N LEU A 20 13.43 0.22 13.19
CA LEU A 20 12.70 1.14 14.06
C LEU A 20 11.41 0.52 14.65
N PHE A 21 10.68 -0.25 13.88
CA PHE A 21 9.40 -0.84 14.27
C PHE A 21 9.48 -2.34 14.58
N ARG A 22 10.69 -2.88 14.81
CA ARG A 22 10.94 -4.32 15.05
C ARG A 22 10.01 -4.93 16.10
N GLU A 23 9.84 -4.26 17.24
CA GLU A 23 9.00 -4.77 18.32
C GLU A 23 7.53 -4.87 17.88
N LYS A 24 7.03 -3.87 17.15
CA LYS A 24 5.66 -3.89 16.60
C LYS A 24 5.46 -4.96 15.54
N LEU A 25 6.46 -5.19 14.71
CA LEU A 25 6.45 -6.29 13.75
C LEU A 25 6.39 -7.64 14.45
N VAL A 26 7.24 -7.88 15.44
CA VAL A 26 7.24 -9.15 16.20
C VAL A 26 5.92 -9.36 16.95
N GLU A 27 5.41 -8.32 17.63
CA GLU A 27 4.12 -8.37 18.33
C GLU A 27 2.97 -8.63 17.32
N GLY A 28 2.96 -7.93 16.21
CA GLY A 28 1.98 -8.08 15.14
C GLY A 28 1.96 -9.50 14.58
N PHE A 29 3.13 -10.05 14.27
CA PHE A 29 3.27 -11.41 13.75
C PHE A 29 2.70 -12.46 14.72
N LYS A 30 2.98 -12.35 16.02
CA LYS A 30 2.46 -13.27 17.04
C LYS A 30 0.93 -13.22 17.21
N ASN A 31 0.32 -12.11 16.88
CA ASN A 31 -1.09 -11.83 17.17
C ASN A 31 -2.01 -11.86 15.95
N PHE A 32 -1.47 -11.91 14.72
CA PHE A 32 -2.30 -11.72 13.54
C PHE A 32 -3.19 -12.93 13.17
N ILE A 33 -2.83 -14.15 13.59
CA ILE A 33 -3.54 -15.40 13.23
C ILE A 33 -4.70 -15.73 14.20
N LYS A 34 -5.09 -14.85 15.10
CA LYS A 34 -6.12 -15.12 16.13
C LYS A 34 -7.58 -15.07 15.64
N ARG A 35 -7.82 -14.66 14.39
CA ARG A 35 -9.15 -14.55 13.75
C ARG A 35 -9.17 -15.36 12.46
N PRO A 36 -10.32 -15.57 11.83
CA PRO A 36 -10.40 -16.22 10.52
C PRO A 36 -9.81 -15.33 9.42
N PHE A 37 -8.50 -15.13 9.49
CA PHE A 37 -7.74 -14.16 8.70
C PHE A 37 -7.96 -14.30 7.19
N ILE A 38 -7.94 -15.55 6.67
CA ILE A 38 -8.11 -15.80 5.23
C ILE A 38 -9.49 -15.35 4.76
N ARG A 39 -10.54 -15.60 5.55
CA ARG A 39 -11.89 -15.15 5.22
C ARG A 39 -11.96 -13.62 5.20
N ASP A 40 -11.42 -12.97 6.22
CA ASP A 40 -11.47 -11.53 6.36
C ASP A 40 -10.64 -10.84 5.27
N LEU A 41 -9.51 -11.44 4.88
CA LEU A 41 -8.67 -11.03 3.75
C LEU A 41 -9.43 -11.14 2.41
N ALA A 42 -10.15 -12.25 2.19
CA ALA A 42 -10.97 -12.43 1.00
C ALA A 42 -12.11 -11.40 0.93
N ILE A 43 -12.77 -11.10 2.06
CA ILE A 43 -13.81 -10.07 2.14
C ILE A 43 -13.22 -8.69 1.84
N ALA A 44 -12.07 -8.35 2.44
CA ALA A 44 -11.40 -7.08 2.20
C ALA A 44 -10.98 -6.91 0.73
N TYR A 45 -10.50 -7.99 0.11
CA TYR A 45 -10.13 -7.96 -1.30
C TYR A 45 -11.37 -7.87 -2.23
N ALA A 46 -12.47 -8.56 -1.90
CA ALA A 46 -13.74 -8.42 -2.62
C ALA A 46 -14.28 -6.99 -2.52
N LEU A 47 -14.20 -6.36 -1.34
CA LEU A 47 -14.55 -4.95 -1.16
C LEU A 47 -13.69 -4.04 -2.04
N ARG A 48 -12.36 -4.28 -2.09
CA ARG A 48 -11.44 -3.55 -2.97
C ARG A 48 -11.89 -3.62 -4.44
N ILE A 49 -12.24 -4.81 -4.93
CA ILE A 49 -12.71 -5.00 -6.32
C ILE A 49 -14.02 -4.25 -6.55
N GLY A 50 -14.99 -4.40 -5.65
CA GLY A 50 -16.29 -3.71 -5.77
C GLY A 50 -16.15 -2.18 -5.81
N LEU A 51 -15.30 -1.63 -4.94
CA LEU A 51 -15.00 -0.20 -4.94
C LEU A 51 -14.27 0.23 -6.21
N ALA A 52 -13.33 -0.58 -6.73
CA ALA A 52 -12.61 -0.26 -7.96
C ALA A 52 -13.55 -0.22 -9.18
N ILE A 53 -14.47 -1.17 -9.27
CA ILE A 53 -15.51 -1.19 -10.31
C ILE A 53 -16.39 0.07 -10.20
N ALA A 54 -16.85 0.41 -9.00
CA ALA A 54 -17.67 1.59 -8.78
C ALA A 54 -16.96 2.90 -9.17
N VAL A 55 -15.68 3.04 -8.80
CA VAL A 55 -14.87 4.21 -9.18
C VAL A 55 -14.66 4.24 -10.69
N ALA A 56 -14.29 3.12 -11.32
CA ALA A 56 -14.10 3.06 -12.78
C ALA A 56 -15.38 3.39 -13.58
N GLN A 57 -16.56 3.02 -13.07
CA GLN A 57 -17.83 3.42 -13.66
C GLN A 57 -18.11 4.92 -13.55
N LEU A 58 -17.60 5.58 -12.53
CA LEU A 58 -17.83 7.02 -12.30
C LEU A 58 -16.88 7.91 -13.09
N ILE A 59 -15.61 7.53 -13.20
CA ILE A 59 -14.56 8.39 -13.77
C ILE A 59 -13.88 7.82 -15.02
N GLY A 60 -14.22 6.59 -15.42
CA GLY A 60 -13.51 5.84 -16.47
C GLY A 60 -12.20 5.25 -15.98
N GLU A 61 -11.42 4.72 -16.91
CA GLU A 61 -10.08 4.22 -16.64
C GLU A 61 -9.08 5.39 -16.65
N VAL A 62 -8.32 5.50 -15.56
CA VAL A 62 -7.28 6.51 -15.39
C VAL A 62 -5.99 5.80 -14.98
N THR A 63 -4.90 6.04 -15.69
CA THR A 63 -3.57 5.58 -15.32
C THR A 63 -2.84 6.67 -14.55
N SER A 64 -2.27 6.35 -13.39
CA SER A 64 -1.47 7.29 -12.63
C SER A 64 0.00 7.26 -13.07
N ASP A 65 0.73 8.35 -12.86
CA ASP A 65 2.18 8.40 -13.09
C ASP A 65 2.92 7.31 -12.30
N ASN A 66 2.43 6.97 -11.11
CA ASN A 66 2.99 5.90 -10.30
C ASN A 66 2.82 4.51 -10.98
N GLN A 67 1.66 4.24 -11.56
CA GLN A 67 1.41 3.00 -12.30
C GLN A 67 2.28 2.94 -13.56
N GLU A 68 2.32 4.01 -14.33
CA GLU A 68 3.15 4.12 -15.53
C GLU A 68 4.64 3.93 -15.21
N GLN A 69 5.11 4.47 -14.08
CA GLN A 69 6.47 4.27 -13.62
C GLN A 69 6.77 2.79 -13.31
N ILE A 70 5.83 2.07 -12.69
CA ILE A 70 5.98 0.62 -12.43
C ILE A 70 6.05 -0.15 -13.74
N GLU A 71 5.19 0.14 -14.70
CA GLU A 71 5.17 -0.49 -16.02
C GLU A 71 6.49 -0.26 -16.78
N ASN A 72 6.99 0.98 -16.78
CA ASN A 72 8.27 1.32 -17.35
C ASN A 72 9.44 0.60 -16.67
N MET A 73 9.40 0.44 -15.35
CA MET A 73 10.42 -0.34 -14.63
C MET A 73 10.32 -1.84 -14.94
N MET A 74 9.14 -2.37 -15.15
CA MET A 74 8.93 -3.78 -15.55
C MET A 74 9.57 -4.08 -16.90
N SER A 75 9.55 -3.14 -17.85
CA SER A 75 10.10 -3.34 -19.19
C SER A 75 11.64 -3.43 -19.23
N VAL A 76 12.33 -2.88 -18.23
CA VAL A 76 13.80 -2.79 -18.19
C VAL A 76 14.46 -3.65 -17.11
N ASN A 77 13.67 -4.21 -16.18
CA ASN A 77 14.18 -5.03 -15.07
C ASN A 77 13.66 -6.46 -15.15
N ASN A 78 14.38 -7.40 -14.51
CA ASN A 78 13.90 -8.76 -14.44
C ASN A 78 12.71 -8.91 -13.48
N ALA A 79 11.83 -9.86 -13.79
CA ALA A 79 10.60 -10.10 -13.05
C ALA A 79 10.82 -10.38 -11.53
N VAL A 80 11.92 -11.04 -11.16
CA VAL A 80 12.22 -11.35 -9.74
C VAL A 80 12.52 -10.08 -8.97
N THR A 81 13.34 -9.19 -9.53
CA THR A 81 13.64 -7.87 -8.92
C THR A 81 12.38 -7.06 -8.74
N MET A 82 11.53 -6.99 -9.77
CA MET A 82 10.28 -6.25 -9.72
C MET A 82 9.27 -6.86 -8.74
N PHE A 83 9.18 -8.19 -8.69
CA PHE A 83 8.36 -8.86 -7.68
C PHE A 83 8.78 -8.48 -6.26
N VAL A 84 10.07 -8.58 -5.96
CA VAL A 84 10.58 -8.24 -4.61
C VAL A 84 10.31 -6.77 -4.29
N LEU A 85 10.57 -5.88 -5.24
CA LEU A 85 10.37 -4.45 -5.05
C LEU A 85 8.90 -4.09 -4.83
N VAL A 86 8.05 -4.44 -5.78
CA VAL A 86 6.65 -3.97 -5.86
C VAL A 86 5.74 -4.75 -4.90
N CYS A 87 5.96 -6.07 -4.78
CA CYS A 87 5.06 -6.90 -3.97
C CYS A 87 5.52 -7.03 -2.51
N VAL A 88 6.82 -6.89 -2.21
CA VAL A 88 7.33 -7.12 -0.85
C VAL A 88 7.84 -5.85 -0.20
N VAL A 89 8.84 -5.22 -0.81
CA VAL A 89 9.56 -4.07 -0.22
C VAL A 89 8.67 -2.84 -0.09
N ALA A 90 8.00 -2.45 -1.18
CA ALA A 90 7.13 -1.28 -1.18
C ALA A 90 5.97 -1.42 -0.17
N PRO A 91 5.15 -2.50 -0.16
CA PRO A 91 4.09 -2.66 0.84
C PRO A 91 4.59 -2.62 2.29
N ILE A 92 5.73 -3.24 2.59
CA ILE A 92 6.28 -3.21 3.95
C ILE A 92 6.64 -1.77 4.34
N LEU A 93 7.38 -1.06 3.50
CA LEU A 93 7.80 0.31 3.78
C LEU A 93 6.60 1.24 3.93
N GLU A 94 5.66 1.16 3.00
CA GLU A 94 4.47 2.02 2.99
C GLU A 94 3.58 1.77 4.21
N GLU A 95 3.35 0.53 4.60
CA GLU A 95 2.57 0.23 5.79
C GLU A 95 3.30 0.65 7.08
N LEU A 96 4.63 0.53 7.15
CA LEU A 96 5.41 1.08 8.27
C LEU A 96 5.27 2.60 8.38
N VAL A 97 5.31 3.31 7.26
CA VAL A 97 5.19 4.78 7.24
C VAL A 97 3.74 5.21 7.53
N PHE A 98 2.79 4.71 6.76
CA PHE A 98 1.42 5.24 6.84
C PHE A 98 0.62 4.66 8.01
N ARG A 99 0.86 3.41 8.43
CA ARG A 99 0.09 2.79 9.52
C ARG A 99 0.84 2.87 10.84
N GLU A 100 2.08 2.40 10.93
CA GLU A 100 2.78 2.41 12.22
C GLU A 100 3.30 3.79 12.61
N ALA A 101 3.96 4.51 11.72
CA ALA A 101 4.48 5.82 12.08
C ALA A 101 3.37 6.86 12.33
N ILE A 102 2.29 6.88 11.52
CA ILE A 102 1.20 7.85 11.68
C ILE A 102 0.19 7.39 12.73
N ILE A 103 -0.41 6.19 12.57
CA ILE A 103 -1.47 5.75 13.48
C ILE A 103 -0.86 5.13 14.74
N GLY A 104 0.02 4.14 14.57
CA GLY A 104 0.58 3.35 15.66
C GLY A 104 1.29 4.19 16.71
N SER A 105 2.13 5.15 16.28
CA SER A 105 2.93 5.98 17.17
C SER A 105 2.08 7.01 17.92
N PHE A 106 1.03 7.57 17.31
CA PHE A 106 0.27 8.67 17.90
C PHE A 106 -1.09 8.27 18.49
N LYS A 107 -1.54 7.01 18.36
CA LYS A 107 -2.87 6.54 18.83
C LYS A 107 -3.15 6.73 20.32
N LYS A 108 -2.11 6.94 21.15
CA LYS A 108 -2.27 7.22 22.58
C LYS A 108 -2.46 8.70 22.87
N SER A 109 -2.05 9.58 21.98
CA SER A 109 -2.02 11.03 22.17
C SER A 109 -3.08 11.76 21.34
N LEU A 110 -3.53 11.18 20.24
CA LEU A 110 -4.47 11.80 19.30
C LEU A 110 -5.66 10.87 19.01
N ASN A 111 -6.74 11.48 18.53
CA ASN A 111 -7.93 10.73 18.12
C ASN A 111 -7.60 9.77 16.98
N ILE A 112 -7.86 8.50 17.19
CA ILE A 112 -7.49 7.44 16.26
C ILE A 112 -8.24 7.52 14.92
N HIS A 113 -9.47 8.06 14.90
CA HIS A 113 -10.21 8.25 13.66
C HIS A 113 -9.59 9.36 12.80
N VAL A 114 -9.12 10.43 13.44
CA VAL A 114 -8.36 11.50 12.77
C VAL A 114 -7.06 10.96 12.20
N LEU A 115 -6.30 10.19 12.97
CA LEU A 115 -5.07 9.56 12.50
C LEU A 115 -5.32 8.60 11.34
N THR A 116 -6.41 7.82 11.40
CA THR A 116 -6.83 6.92 10.32
C THR A 116 -7.12 7.67 9.04
N PHE A 117 -7.85 8.79 9.14
CA PHE A 117 -8.14 9.65 7.99
C PHE A 117 -6.86 10.28 7.42
N ILE A 118 -5.99 10.86 8.26
CA ILE A 118 -4.72 11.45 7.83
C ILE A 118 -3.84 10.41 7.13
N SER A 119 -3.72 9.22 7.69
CA SER A 119 -2.95 8.11 7.09
C SER A 119 -3.47 7.73 5.71
N ALA A 120 -4.80 7.56 5.58
CA ALA A 120 -5.43 7.23 4.30
C ALA A 120 -5.25 8.35 3.27
N PHE A 121 -5.48 9.60 3.69
CA PHE A 121 -5.37 10.77 2.83
C PHE A 121 -3.95 10.98 2.31
N LEU A 122 -2.95 10.90 3.19
CA LEU A 122 -1.54 11.05 2.79
C LEU A 122 -1.07 9.91 1.88
N PHE A 123 -1.55 8.69 2.11
CA PHE A 123 -1.28 7.57 1.22
C PHE A 123 -1.81 7.84 -0.19
N ILE A 124 -3.06 8.26 -0.31
CA ILE A 124 -3.68 8.61 -1.59
C ILE A 124 -2.92 9.76 -2.26
N LEU A 125 -2.63 10.83 -1.53
CA LEU A 125 -1.91 11.99 -2.06
C LEU A 125 -0.54 11.61 -2.63
N LEU A 126 0.23 10.80 -1.91
CA LEU A 126 1.57 10.40 -2.37
C LEU A 126 1.50 9.67 -3.71
N HIS A 127 0.51 8.77 -3.86
CA HIS A 127 0.32 8.00 -5.09
C HIS A 127 -0.31 8.78 -6.25
N SER A 128 -0.82 9.97 -5.97
CA SER A 128 -1.47 10.86 -6.94
C SER A 128 -0.58 12.01 -7.37
N LEU A 129 0.69 12.01 -6.94
CA LEU A 129 1.66 13.00 -7.41
C LEU A 129 1.95 12.75 -8.89
N SER A 130 1.74 13.76 -9.71
CA SER A 130 1.95 13.71 -11.15
C SER A 130 2.84 14.87 -11.59
N LYS A 131 3.79 14.56 -12.46
CA LYS A 131 4.64 15.57 -13.11
C LYS A 131 3.86 16.32 -14.17
N ASP A 132 3.02 15.62 -14.91
CA ASP A 132 2.24 16.16 -16.01
C ASP A 132 1.14 17.10 -15.50
N ALA A 133 0.52 16.77 -14.38
CA ALA A 133 -0.43 17.66 -13.69
C ALA A 133 0.26 18.82 -12.94
N GLY A 134 1.58 18.80 -12.83
CA GLY A 134 2.35 19.80 -12.06
C GLY A 134 2.05 19.75 -10.54
N GLY A 135 1.57 18.62 -10.01
CA GLY A 135 1.21 18.47 -8.62
C GLY A 135 0.37 17.22 -8.34
N ILE A 136 -0.83 17.39 -7.81
CA ILE A 136 -1.74 16.29 -7.51
C ILE A 136 -2.69 16.06 -8.68
N ASP A 137 -2.69 14.83 -9.22
CA ASP A 137 -3.74 14.37 -10.11
C ASP A 137 -4.95 13.88 -9.28
N TRP A 138 -5.99 14.69 -9.23
CA TRP A 138 -7.21 14.39 -8.46
C TRP A 138 -8.01 13.22 -9.03
N MET A 139 -7.94 12.97 -10.34
CA MET A 139 -8.59 11.81 -10.94
C MET A 139 -7.84 10.52 -10.57
N ALA A 140 -6.52 10.51 -10.67
CA ALA A 140 -5.71 9.41 -10.18
C ALA A 140 -5.90 9.17 -8.67
N SER A 141 -6.13 10.23 -7.87
CA SER A 141 -6.43 10.10 -6.43
C SER A 141 -7.62 9.18 -6.17
N LEU A 142 -8.67 9.27 -6.97
CA LEU A 142 -9.87 8.45 -6.82
C LEU A 142 -9.59 6.97 -7.07
N MET A 143 -8.62 6.64 -7.95
CA MET A 143 -8.23 5.26 -8.24
C MET A 143 -7.52 4.57 -7.06
N TYR A 144 -6.95 5.34 -6.12
CA TYR A 144 -6.30 4.78 -4.92
C TYR A 144 -7.24 4.60 -3.74
N VAL A 145 -8.45 5.18 -3.77
CA VAL A 145 -9.45 5.00 -2.70
C VAL A 145 -9.85 3.52 -2.52
N PRO A 146 -10.16 2.75 -3.58
CA PRO A 146 -10.49 1.33 -3.49
C PRO A 146 -9.41 0.47 -2.83
N LEU A 147 -8.15 0.81 -2.98
CA LEU A 147 -7.03 0.12 -2.35
C LEU A 147 -6.86 0.55 -0.90
N THR A 148 -6.91 1.86 -0.64
CA THR A 148 -6.61 2.44 0.66
C THR A 148 -7.62 2.03 1.74
N ILE A 149 -8.92 2.01 1.40
CA ILE A 149 -10.00 1.67 2.37
C ILE A 149 -9.81 0.26 2.96
N PRO A 150 -9.66 -0.82 2.18
CA PRO A 150 -9.45 -2.15 2.75
C PRO A 150 -8.13 -2.29 3.51
N ILE A 151 -7.05 -1.66 3.05
CA ILE A 151 -5.75 -1.70 3.73
C ILE A 151 -5.86 -1.11 5.13
N VAL A 152 -6.34 0.13 5.25
CA VAL A 152 -6.49 0.79 6.54
C VAL A 152 -7.57 0.11 7.39
N GLY A 153 -8.62 -0.42 6.75
CA GLY A 153 -9.67 -1.21 7.38
C GLY A 153 -9.13 -2.46 8.06
N MET A 154 -8.31 -3.26 7.36
CA MET A 154 -7.67 -4.46 7.90
C MET A 154 -6.72 -4.12 9.06
N TYR A 155 -5.90 -3.07 8.92
CA TYR A 155 -5.06 -2.58 10.03
C TYR A 155 -5.89 -2.30 11.28
N ARG A 156 -6.97 -1.54 11.15
CA ARG A 156 -7.86 -1.14 12.26
C ARG A 156 -8.64 -2.31 12.84
N TYR A 157 -9.21 -3.15 11.99
CA TYR A 157 -10.01 -4.32 12.40
C TYR A 157 -9.20 -5.35 13.19
N TYR A 158 -7.92 -5.49 12.87
CA TYR A 158 -6.97 -6.34 13.59
C TYR A 158 -6.25 -5.63 14.75
N ASN A 159 -6.88 -4.64 15.38
CA ASN A 159 -6.33 -3.88 16.53
C ASN A 159 -5.02 -3.15 16.22
N ASN A 160 -4.95 -2.53 15.07
CA ASN A 160 -3.76 -1.86 14.53
C ASN A 160 -2.59 -2.82 14.33
N ASN A 161 -2.87 -3.95 13.72
CA ASN A 161 -1.87 -4.95 13.39
C ASN A 161 -1.37 -4.73 11.96
N ILE A 162 -0.09 -4.40 11.84
CA ILE A 162 0.56 -4.09 10.57
C ILE A 162 0.58 -5.28 9.59
N PHE A 163 0.66 -6.52 10.08
CA PHE A 163 0.64 -7.69 9.19
C PHE A 163 -0.68 -7.86 8.46
N ALA A 164 -1.78 -7.42 9.07
CA ALA A 164 -3.08 -7.46 8.41
C ALA A 164 -3.13 -6.51 7.22
N SER A 165 -2.59 -5.30 7.34
CA SER A 165 -2.53 -4.34 6.24
C SER A 165 -1.48 -4.71 5.19
N ILE A 166 -0.28 -5.16 5.60
CA ILE A 166 0.74 -5.66 4.67
C ILE A 166 0.19 -6.81 3.82
N SER A 167 -0.59 -7.73 4.41
CA SER A 167 -1.11 -8.89 3.68
C SER A 167 -2.08 -8.50 2.57
N ILE A 168 -3.03 -7.62 2.82
CA ILE A 168 -3.97 -7.16 1.78
C ILE A 168 -3.25 -6.31 0.72
N HIS A 169 -2.28 -5.50 1.12
CA HIS A 169 -1.47 -4.70 0.22
C HIS A 169 -0.61 -5.59 -0.69
N PHE A 170 0.09 -6.57 -0.10
CA PHE A 170 0.85 -7.57 -0.85
C PHE A 170 -0.02 -8.29 -1.90
N ILE A 171 -1.20 -8.79 -1.51
CA ILE A 171 -2.09 -9.50 -2.43
C ILE A 171 -2.52 -8.59 -3.58
N ASN A 172 -2.87 -7.33 -3.29
CA ASN A 172 -3.23 -6.39 -4.34
C ASN A 172 -2.09 -6.21 -5.35
N ASN A 173 -0.88 -5.94 -4.86
CA ASN A 173 0.27 -5.71 -5.72
C ASN A 173 0.71 -6.99 -6.44
N PHE A 174 0.60 -8.15 -5.79
CA PHE A 174 0.89 -9.44 -6.41
C PHE A 174 -0.03 -9.76 -7.58
N ILE A 175 -1.33 -9.52 -7.42
CA ILE A 175 -2.30 -9.74 -8.50
C ILE A 175 -2.06 -8.75 -9.65
N ALA A 176 -1.81 -7.47 -9.34
CA ALA A 176 -1.45 -6.48 -10.36
C ALA A 176 -0.16 -6.88 -11.10
N PHE A 177 0.86 -7.33 -10.37
CA PHE A 177 2.12 -7.82 -10.93
C PHE A 177 1.91 -9.01 -11.89
N LEU A 178 1.04 -9.97 -11.53
CA LEU A 178 0.71 -11.09 -12.42
C LEU A 178 0.04 -10.64 -13.74
N PHE A 179 -0.78 -9.60 -13.68
CA PHE A 179 -1.35 -9.02 -14.90
C PHE A 179 -0.28 -8.36 -15.77
N LEU A 180 0.65 -7.63 -15.19
CA LEU A 180 1.76 -6.98 -15.93
C LEU A 180 2.73 -7.98 -16.56
N LEU A 181 2.93 -9.15 -15.95
CA LEU A 181 3.78 -10.22 -16.52
C LEU A 181 3.19 -10.86 -17.80
N ASN A 182 1.88 -10.71 -18.03
CA ASN A 182 1.18 -11.32 -19.16
C ASN A 182 0.87 -10.31 -20.28
N GLN A 183 1.37 -9.08 -20.18
CA GLN A 183 1.30 -8.07 -21.24
C GLN A 183 2.55 -8.09 -22.10
#